data_ee53fc891871e85adb4442c4e8687df7
#
_entry.id   ee53fc891871e85adb4442c4e8687df7
#
_cell.length_a   1.000
_cell.length_b   1.000
_cell.length_c   1.000
_cell.angle_alpha   90.00
_cell.angle_beta   90.00
_cell.angle_gamma   90.00
#
_symmetry.space_group_name_H-M   'P 1'
#
loop_
_entity.id
_entity.type
_entity.pdbx_description
1 polymer ?
#
loop_
_entity_poly.entity_id
_entity_poly.type
_entity_poly.pdbx_seq_one_letter_code
_entity_poly.pdbx_strand_id
1 'polypeptide(L)' 'MADLYLKALESERKRLWAEARLKGLPKGTPERLRIEELDRRLAEHRAKTAK' A
#
# COMPACT_ATOMS: atom_id res chain seq x y z
N MET A 1 3.91 2.77 20.95
CA MET A 1 4.29 3.85 20.05
C MET A 1 3.65 3.69 18.69
N ALA A 2 3.18 4.79 18.13
CA ALA A 2 2.59 4.74 16.81
C ALA A 2 3.68 4.54 15.76
N ASP A 3 3.43 3.62 14.84
CA ASP A 3 4.37 3.37 13.75
C ASP A 3 4.00 4.27 12.59
N LEU A 4 4.68 5.40 12.49
CA LEU A 4 4.40 6.38 11.46
C LEU A 4 4.68 5.84 10.06
N TYR A 5 5.70 5.00 9.94
CA TYR A 5 6.02 4.39 8.66
C TYR A 5 4.87 3.49 8.19
N LEU A 6 4.39 2.64 9.09
CA LEU A 6 3.29 1.75 8.77
C LEU A 6 2.03 2.54 8.41
N LYS A 7 1.73 3.55 9.19
CA LYS A 7 0.56 4.39 8.92
C LYS A 7 0.67 5.08 7.57
N ALA A 8 1.85 5.57 7.24
CA ALA A 8 2.05 6.23 5.95
C ALA A 8 1.81 5.27 4.79
N LEU A 9 2.32 4.05 4.91
CA LEU A 9 2.13 3.05 3.88
C LEU A 9 0.65 2.70 3.73
N GLU A 10 -0.04 2.50 4.84
CA GLU A 10 -1.46 2.16 4.80
C GLU A 10 -2.30 3.29 4.22
N SER A 11 -1.98 4.51 4.57
CA SER A 11 -2.70 5.67 4.03
C SER A 11 -2.52 5.80 2.53
N GLU A 12 -1.29 5.65 2.07
CA GLU A 12 -0.99 5.75 0.65
C GLU A 12 -1.69 4.63 -0.11
N ARG A 13 -1.62 3.41 0.42
CA ARG A 13 -2.28 2.26 -0.20
C ARG A 13 -3.78 2.49 -0.32
N LYS A 14 -4.40 2.96 0.74
CA LYS A 14 -5.83 3.21 0.75
C LYS A 14 -6.20 4.26 -0.30
N ARG A 15 -5.43 5.33 -0.39
CA ARG A 15 -5.68 6.39 -1.36
C ARG A 15 -5.56 5.88 -2.78
N LEU A 16 -4.50 5.12 -3.06
CA LEU A 16 -4.29 4.59 -4.40
C LEU A 16 -5.38 3.60 -4.79
N TRP A 17 -5.83 2.78 -3.86
CA TRP A 17 -6.93 1.86 -4.12
C TRP A 17 -8.20 2.60 -4.47
N ALA A 18 -8.49 3.68 -3.73
CA ALA A 18 -9.68 4.48 -4.01
C ALA A 18 -9.59 5.09 -5.41
N GLU A 19 -8.44 5.64 -5.77
CA GLU A 19 -8.24 6.18 -7.11
C GLU A 19 -8.39 5.12 -8.19
N ALA A 20 -7.78 3.96 -7.95
CA ALA A 20 -7.85 2.88 -8.93
C ALA A 20 -9.28 2.43 -9.16
N ARG A 21 -10.08 2.37 -8.11
CA ARG A 21 -11.48 1.98 -8.24
C ARG A 21 -12.29 3.03 -8.96
N LEU A 22 -12.08 4.30 -8.64
CA LEU A 22 -12.80 5.39 -9.27
C LEU A 22 -12.50 5.48 -10.76
N LYS A 23 -11.24 5.31 -11.11
CA LYS A 23 -10.81 5.43 -12.51
C LYS A 23 -10.89 4.11 -13.26
N GLY A 24 -11.13 3.01 -12.56
CA GLY A 24 -11.17 1.70 -13.20
C GLY A 24 -9.84 1.32 -13.84
N LEU A 25 -8.73 1.62 -13.15
CA LEU A 25 -7.41 1.38 -13.70
C LEU A 25 -7.12 -0.11 -13.80
N PRO A 26 -6.62 -0.58 -14.94
CA PRO A 26 -6.26 -1.99 -15.10
C PRO A 26 -4.93 -2.30 -14.41
N LYS A 27 -4.67 -3.60 -14.26
CA LYS A 27 -3.36 -4.03 -13.76
C LYS A 27 -2.28 -3.53 -14.69
N GLY A 28 -1.14 -3.18 -14.13
CA GLY A 28 -0.02 -2.72 -14.92
C GLY A 28 0.10 -1.21 -15.02
N THR A 29 -0.91 -0.48 -14.56
CA THR A 29 -0.76 0.98 -14.49
C THR A 29 0.19 1.32 -13.35
N PRO A 30 0.87 2.48 -13.40
CA PRO A 30 1.77 2.88 -12.32
C PRO A 30 1.11 2.85 -10.95
N GLU A 31 -0.14 3.26 -10.87
CA GLU A 31 -0.87 3.27 -9.60
C GLU A 31 -1.03 1.85 -9.05
N ARG A 32 -1.39 0.92 -9.91
CA ARG A 32 -1.56 -0.47 -9.47
C ARG A 32 -0.23 -1.09 -9.08
N LEU A 33 0.81 -0.78 -9.82
CA LEU A 33 2.15 -1.27 -9.49
C LEU A 33 2.60 -0.72 -8.14
N ARG A 34 2.30 0.54 -7.88
CA ARG A 34 2.64 1.13 -6.60
C ARG A 34 1.90 0.46 -5.45
N ILE A 35 0.63 0.11 -5.67
CA ILE A 35 -0.15 -0.61 -4.67
C ILE A 35 0.49 -1.95 -4.34
N GLU A 36 0.93 -2.67 -5.37
CA GLU A 36 1.59 -3.95 -5.15
C GLU A 36 2.89 -3.78 -4.35
N GLU A 37 3.64 -2.74 -4.66
CA GLU A 37 4.86 -2.47 -3.92
C GLU A 37 4.56 -2.15 -2.46
N LEU A 38 3.52 -1.36 -2.22
CA LEU A 38 3.12 -1.03 -0.86
C LEU A 38 2.68 -2.26 -0.09
N ASP A 39 1.95 -3.15 -0.75
CA ASP A 39 1.54 -4.41 -0.14
C ASP A 39 2.75 -5.23 0.29
N ARG A 40 3.77 -5.29 -0.57
CA ARG A 40 4.99 -6.01 -0.25
C ARG A 40 5.69 -5.39 0.95
N ARG A 41 5.81 -4.07 0.97
CA ARG A 41 6.46 -3.38 2.06
C ARG A 41 5.72 -3.57 3.38
N LEU A 42 4.39 -3.54 3.31
CA LEU A 42 3.57 -3.75 4.49
C LEU A 42 3.76 -5.18 5.03
N ALA A 43 3.77 -6.15 4.14
CA ALA A 43 3.96 -7.54 4.55
C ALA A 43 5.33 -7.74 5.18
N GLU A 44 6.36 -7.17 4.59
CA GLU A 44 7.70 -7.28 5.13
C GLU A 44 7.81 -6.60 6.49
N HIS A 45 7.22 -5.42 6.61
CA HIS A 45 7.28 -4.68 7.86
C HIS A 45 6.55 -5.43 8.97
N ARG A 46 5.37 -5.96 8.67
CA ARG A 46 4.61 -6.72 9.65
C ARG A 46 5.34 -7.98 10.07
N ALA A 47 6.00 -8.64 9.11
CA ALA A 47 6.78 -9.83 9.44
C ALA A 47 7.92 -9.50 10.40
N LYS A 48 8.53 -8.34 10.23
CA LYS A 48 9.62 -7.93 11.13
C LYS A 48 9.14 -7.58 12.51
N THR A 49 7.95 -7.00 12.61
CA THR A 49 7.44 -6.53 13.91
C THR A 49 6.55 -7.53 14.62
N ALA A 50 6.15 -8.59 13.95
CA ALA A 50 5.20 -9.57 14.48
C ALA A 50 5.89 -10.74 15.15
N LYS A 51 6.92 -10.49 15.88
CA LYS A 51 7.60 -11.57 16.63
C LYS A 51 6.92 -11.86 17.93
#